data_09370c907c16b8969195c3410ad88418
#
_entry.id   09370c907c16b8969195c3410ad88418
#
_cell.length_a   1.000
_cell.length_b   1.000
_cell.length_c   1.000
_cell.angle_alpha   90.00
_cell.angle_beta   90.00
_cell.angle_gamma   90.00
#
_symmetry.space_group_name_H-M   'P 1'
#
loop_
_entity.id
_entity.type
_entity.pdbx_description
1 polymer ?
#
loop_
_entity_poly.entity_id
_entity_poly.type
_entity_poly.pdbx_seq_one_letter_code
_entity_poly.pdbx_strand_id
1 'polypeptide(L)'
;AWIKQYFPKGTLAGNFLHEIFEQIDFQRPETWVEEIRRRFKNSYQGLWFDLLDQYQNHFPAQENSELQLYQWIAVWLGEVLATPLNDGFQLKQLLTGQYLSECPFYLALSDRVLAMQRVQQLFEEYNIEMPELLEAKSARYLNGSIDLVYFDGQRYHIADYKSNYLG
;
A
#
# COMPACT_ATOMS: atom_id res chain seq x y z
N ALA A 1 -15.48 -11.48 -0.26
CA ALA A 1 -14.96 -12.46 -1.21
C ALA A 1 -13.81 -13.25 -0.58
N TRP A 2 -13.62 -14.51 -1.03
CA TRP A 2 -12.63 -15.46 -0.52
C TRP A 2 -11.21 -14.87 -0.42
N ILE A 3 -10.76 -14.15 -1.46
CA ILE A 3 -9.41 -13.56 -1.52
C ILE A 3 -9.09 -12.65 -0.32
N LYS A 4 -10.02 -11.86 0.15
CA LYS A 4 -9.81 -10.96 1.30
C LYS A 4 -9.57 -11.70 2.62
N GLN A 5 -10.16 -12.87 2.75
CA GLN A 5 -10.05 -13.70 3.96
C GLN A 5 -8.79 -14.56 3.96
N TYR A 6 -8.41 -15.08 2.78
CA TYR A 6 -7.37 -16.09 2.63
C TYR A 6 -6.07 -15.56 1.98
N PHE A 7 -6.02 -14.29 1.59
CA PHE A 7 -4.76 -13.70 1.16
C PHE A 7 -3.72 -13.82 2.28
N PRO A 8 -2.50 -14.28 1.99
CA PRO A 8 -1.46 -14.44 2.99
C PRO A 8 -1.25 -13.16 3.80
N LYS A 9 -0.84 -13.29 5.06
CA LYS A 9 -0.58 -12.18 5.98
C LYS A 9 0.92 -12.03 6.23
N GLY A 10 1.31 -10.87 6.74
CA GLY A 10 2.69 -10.58 7.11
C GLY A 10 3.41 -9.65 6.13
N THR A 11 4.68 -9.39 6.42
CA THR A 11 5.49 -8.38 5.72
C THR A 11 5.57 -8.61 4.22
N LEU A 12 5.75 -9.85 3.77
CA LEU A 12 5.88 -10.18 2.34
C LEU A 12 4.59 -9.86 1.58
N ALA A 13 3.43 -10.19 2.16
CA ALA A 13 2.12 -9.88 1.58
C ALA A 13 1.85 -8.38 1.57
N GLY A 14 2.23 -7.67 2.64
CA GLY A 14 2.16 -6.21 2.72
C GLY A 14 2.99 -5.55 1.62
N ASN A 15 4.26 -5.92 1.49
CA ASN A 15 5.16 -5.39 0.46
C ASN A 15 4.61 -5.64 -0.95
N PHE A 16 4.08 -6.83 -1.22
CA PHE A 16 3.44 -7.12 -2.51
C PHE A 16 2.30 -6.15 -2.82
N LEU A 17 1.40 -5.90 -1.85
CA LEU A 17 0.27 -4.99 -2.06
C LEU A 17 0.74 -3.54 -2.26
N HIS A 18 1.72 -3.07 -1.49
CA HIS A 18 2.32 -1.74 -1.68
C HIS A 18 2.89 -1.60 -3.09
N GLU A 19 3.75 -2.54 -3.52
CA GLU A 19 4.35 -2.51 -4.85
C GLU A 19 3.31 -2.58 -5.98
N ILE A 20 2.19 -3.27 -5.78
CA ILE A 20 1.09 -3.26 -6.76
C ILE A 20 0.46 -1.88 -6.85
N PHE A 21 0.11 -1.24 -5.71
CA PHE A 21 -0.48 0.11 -5.71
C PHE A 21 0.46 1.19 -6.30
N GLU A 22 1.78 1.00 -6.20
CA GLU A 22 2.75 1.87 -6.85
C GLU A 22 2.74 1.78 -8.37
N GLN A 23 2.46 0.59 -8.92
CA GLN A 23 2.66 0.29 -10.33
C GLN A 23 1.39 0.34 -11.16
N ILE A 24 0.22 0.17 -10.56
CA ILE A 24 -1.04 0.19 -11.29
C ILE A 24 -1.47 1.63 -11.64
N ASP A 25 -1.98 1.82 -12.84
CA ASP A 25 -2.71 3.02 -13.20
C ASP A 25 -4.17 2.88 -12.71
N PHE A 26 -4.61 3.77 -11.83
CA PHE A 26 -5.95 3.71 -11.23
C PHE A 26 -7.08 3.85 -12.27
N GLN A 27 -6.76 4.45 -13.42
CA GLN A 27 -7.69 4.66 -14.54
C GLN A 27 -7.72 3.52 -15.56
N ARG A 28 -6.82 2.53 -15.42
CA ARG A 28 -6.66 1.45 -16.39
C ARG A 28 -6.78 0.05 -15.77
N PRO A 29 -7.95 -0.30 -15.18
CA PRO A 29 -8.14 -1.58 -14.50
C PRO A 29 -7.92 -2.81 -15.40
N GLU A 30 -8.04 -2.66 -16.72
CA GLU A 30 -7.77 -3.70 -17.69
C GLU A 30 -6.31 -4.18 -17.70
N THR A 31 -5.38 -3.36 -17.19
CA THR A 31 -3.94 -3.68 -17.11
C THR A 31 -3.55 -4.39 -15.82
N TRP A 32 -4.38 -4.34 -14.77
CA TRP A 32 -4.00 -4.77 -13.44
C TRP A 32 -3.72 -6.27 -13.33
N VAL A 33 -4.48 -7.10 -14.03
CA VAL A 33 -4.29 -8.56 -14.02
C VAL A 33 -2.89 -8.94 -14.50
N GLU A 34 -2.39 -8.30 -15.55
CA GLU A 34 -1.04 -8.59 -16.06
C GLU A 34 0.05 -8.05 -15.12
N GLU A 35 -0.16 -6.89 -14.50
CA GLU A 35 0.77 -6.35 -13.50
C GLU A 35 0.87 -7.26 -12.27
N ILE A 36 -0.27 -7.72 -11.72
CA ILE A 36 -0.33 -8.66 -10.62
C ILE A 36 0.42 -9.96 -10.97
N ARG A 37 0.14 -10.51 -12.14
CA ARG A 37 0.82 -11.71 -12.63
C ARG A 37 2.32 -11.53 -12.75
N ARG A 38 2.75 -10.40 -13.30
CA ARG A 38 4.17 -10.06 -13.45
C ARG A 38 4.89 -9.99 -12.11
N ARG A 39 4.28 -9.35 -11.10
CA ARG A 39 4.83 -9.23 -9.75
C ARG A 39 5.00 -10.58 -9.07
N PHE A 40 4.00 -11.41 -9.08
CA PHE A 40 4.11 -12.75 -8.53
C PHE A 40 5.22 -13.56 -9.17
N LYS A 41 5.34 -13.51 -10.52
CA LYS A 41 6.36 -14.26 -11.25
C LYS A 41 7.78 -13.78 -10.99
N ASN A 42 7.97 -12.47 -10.84
CA ASN A 42 9.32 -11.90 -10.75
C ASN A 42 9.86 -11.88 -9.31
N SER A 43 9.03 -11.55 -8.33
CA SER A 43 9.52 -11.21 -6.99
C SER A 43 8.80 -11.94 -5.85
N TYR A 44 7.60 -12.49 -6.08
CA TYR A 44 6.72 -13.02 -5.03
C TYR A 44 6.25 -14.44 -5.30
N GLN A 45 7.11 -15.29 -5.87
CA GLN A 45 6.76 -16.67 -6.23
C GLN A 45 6.32 -17.50 -5.02
N GLY A 46 6.98 -17.38 -3.87
CA GLY A 46 6.59 -18.07 -2.65
C GLY A 46 5.18 -17.69 -2.19
N LEU A 47 4.88 -16.39 -2.17
CA LEU A 47 3.56 -15.87 -1.83
C LEU A 47 2.47 -16.40 -2.80
N TRP A 48 2.82 -16.50 -4.08
CA TRP A 48 1.93 -17.06 -5.10
C TRP A 48 1.64 -18.54 -4.86
N PHE A 49 2.65 -19.35 -4.58
CA PHE A 49 2.46 -20.77 -4.32
C PHE A 49 1.62 -21.03 -3.06
N ASP A 50 1.84 -20.25 -1.99
CA ASP A 50 1.02 -20.32 -0.78
C ASP A 50 -0.46 -20.02 -1.06
N LEU A 51 -0.71 -18.97 -1.85
CA LEU A 51 -2.07 -18.58 -2.23
C LEU A 51 -2.74 -19.60 -3.14
N LEU A 52 -1.99 -20.15 -4.10
CA LEU A 52 -2.48 -21.18 -5.02
C LEU A 52 -2.82 -22.48 -4.30
N ASP A 53 -1.98 -22.91 -3.37
CA ASP A 53 -2.23 -24.09 -2.55
C ASP A 53 -3.50 -23.93 -1.70
N GLN A 54 -3.67 -22.78 -1.04
CA GLN A 54 -4.89 -22.49 -0.30
C GLN A 54 -6.14 -22.50 -1.21
N TYR A 55 -6.02 -21.94 -2.43
CA TYR A 55 -7.12 -21.95 -3.38
C TYR A 55 -7.49 -23.36 -3.81
N GLN A 56 -6.52 -24.18 -4.19
CA GLN A 56 -6.75 -25.57 -4.62
C GLN A 56 -7.37 -26.42 -3.52
N ASN A 57 -6.97 -26.21 -2.28
CA ASN A 57 -7.55 -26.89 -1.11
C ASN A 57 -9.03 -26.53 -0.89
N HIS A 58 -9.44 -25.28 -1.24
CA HIS A 58 -10.84 -24.84 -1.13
C HIS A 58 -11.68 -25.19 -2.35
N PHE A 59 -11.06 -25.24 -3.53
CA PHE A 59 -11.74 -25.40 -4.82
C PHE A 59 -11.10 -26.49 -5.71
N PRO A 60 -11.07 -27.74 -5.26
CA PRO A 60 -10.27 -28.80 -5.91
C PRO A 60 -10.72 -29.18 -7.34
N ALA A 61 -11.90 -28.79 -7.75
CA ALA A 61 -12.48 -29.13 -9.05
C ALA A 61 -12.44 -28.00 -10.09
N GLN A 62 -11.79 -26.86 -9.80
CA GLN A 62 -11.79 -25.71 -10.71
C GLN A 62 -10.56 -25.73 -11.64
N GLU A 63 -10.83 -25.76 -12.94
CA GLU A 63 -9.84 -25.47 -13.98
C GLU A 63 -9.58 -23.94 -14.05
N ASN A 64 -8.38 -23.52 -14.48
CA ASN A 64 -7.97 -22.10 -14.60
C ASN A 64 -7.86 -21.31 -13.28
N SER A 65 -7.47 -21.96 -12.21
CA SER A 65 -7.29 -21.37 -10.87
C SER A 65 -6.40 -20.11 -10.85
N GLU A 66 -5.34 -20.05 -11.66
CA GLU A 66 -4.40 -18.92 -11.69
C GLU A 66 -5.07 -17.63 -12.17
N LEU A 67 -5.70 -17.67 -13.37
CA LEU A 67 -6.36 -16.49 -13.93
C LEU A 67 -7.46 -15.96 -12.99
N GLN A 68 -8.23 -16.87 -12.40
CA GLN A 68 -9.28 -16.52 -11.46
C GLN A 68 -8.74 -15.80 -10.23
N LEU A 69 -7.60 -16.25 -9.68
CA LEU A 69 -6.94 -15.59 -8.54
C LEU A 69 -6.46 -14.17 -8.89
N TYR A 70 -5.82 -13.99 -10.03
CA TYR A 70 -5.40 -12.66 -10.50
C TYR A 70 -6.59 -11.72 -10.66
N GLN A 71 -7.69 -12.20 -11.23
CA GLN A 71 -8.93 -11.42 -11.37
C GLN A 71 -9.52 -11.04 -10.02
N TRP A 72 -9.55 -11.95 -9.05
CA TRP A 72 -10.07 -11.66 -7.72
C TRP A 72 -9.23 -10.62 -6.97
N ILE A 73 -7.90 -10.67 -7.13
CA ILE A 73 -7.01 -9.64 -6.58
C ILE A 73 -7.30 -8.30 -7.26
N ALA A 74 -7.42 -8.25 -8.58
CA ALA A 74 -7.74 -7.02 -9.31
C ALA A 74 -9.09 -6.42 -8.88
N VAL A 75 -10.12 -7.24 -8.69
CA VAL A 75 -11.41 -6.80 -8.13
C VAL A 75 -11.24 -6.23 -6.72
N TRP A 76 -10.47 -6.90 -5.86
CA TRP A 76 -10.21 -6.41 -4.50
C TRP A 76 -9.48 -5.06 -4.50
N LEU A 77 -8.46 -4.87 -5.33
CA LEU A 77 -7.80 -3.58 -5.50
C LEU A 77 -8.79 -2.49 -5.94
N GLY A 78 -9.68 -2.80 -6.88
CA GLY A 78 -10.73 -1.89 -7.32
C GLY A 78 -11.69 -1.49 -6.19
N GLU A 79 -12.03 -2.42 -5.29
CA GLU A 79 -12.84 -2.13 -4.11
C GLU A 79 -12.11 -1.22 -3.11
N VAL A 80 -10.80 -1.43 -2.91
CA VAL A 80 -9.97 -0.55 -2.07
C VAL A 80 -9.97 0.87 -2.63
N LEU A 81 -9.68 1.04 -3.92
CA LEU A 81 -9.68 2.34 -4.58
C LEU A 81 -11.07 3.02 -4.61
N ALA A 82 -12.14 2.23 -4.55
CA ALA A 82 -13.51 2.71 -4.50
C ALA A 82 -14.02 2.99 -3.07
N THR A 83 -13.21 2.69 -2.04
CA THR A 83 -13.61 2.96 -0.65
C THR A 83 -13.62 4.46 -0.40
N PRO A 84 -14.74 5.03 0.10
CA PRO A 84 -14.80 6.44 0.42
C PRO A 84 -13.85 6.79 1.58
N LEU A 85 -13.05 7.81 1.41
CA LEU A 85 -12.24 8.43 2.47
C LEU A 85 -13.12 9.37 3.31
N ASN A 86 -12.55 9.99 4.35
CA ASN A 86 -13.28 10.78 5.35
C ASN A 86 -14.18 11.89 4.78
N ASP A 87 -13.84 12.43 3.62
CA ASP A 87 -14.57 13.46 2.90
C ASP A 87 -15.47 12.90 1.78
N GLY A 88 -15.58 11.57 1.67
CA GLY A 88 -16.31 10.88 0.62
C GLY A 88 -15.56 10.75 -0.70
N PHE A 89 -14.34 11.28 -0.80
CA PHE A 89 -13.49 11.13 -1.97
C PHE A 89 -13.03 9.66 -2.14
N GLN A 90 -12.89 9.21 -3.37
CA GLN A 90 -12.44 7.85 -3.69
C GLN A 90 -11.18 7.91 -4.56
N LEU A 91 -10.15 7.14 -4.22
CA LEU A 91 -8.88 7.14 -4.97
C LEU A 91 -9.05 6.78 -6.46
N LYS A 92 -10.06 5.97 -6.79
CA LYS A 92 -10.40 5.66 -8.19
C LYS A 92 -10.79 6.88 -9.05
N GLN A 93 -11.06 8.04 -8.43
CA GLN A 93 -11.41 9.29 -9.15
C GLN A 93 -10.17 10.05 -9.61
N LEU A 94 -8.98 9.69 -9.08
CA LEU A 94 -7.72 10.34 -9.43
C LEU A 94 -7.33 10.03 -10.88
N LEU A 95 -7.08 11.08 -11.64
CA LEU A 95 -6.53 10.97 -12.99
C LEU A 95 -5.01 10.80 -12.94
N THR A 96 -4.45 10.22 -13.99
CA THR A 96 -2.99 10.16 -14.19
C THR A 96 -2.39 11.57 -14.07
N GLY A 97 -1.37 11.72 -13.23
CA GLY A 97 -0.74 13.01 -12.92
C GLY A 97 -1.34 13.78 -11.74
N GLN A 98 -2.46 13.32 -11.16
CA GLN A 98 -3.00 13.86 -9.90
C GLN A 98 -2.47 13.17 -8.66
N TYR A 99 -1.63 12.15 -8.81
CA TYR A 99 -1.03 11.44 -7.70
C TYR A 99 0.41 11.02 -8.00
N LEU A 100 1.17 10.84 -6.93
CA LEU A 100 2.52 10.29 -6.92
C LEU A 100 2.56 9.14 -5.91
N SER A 101 2.96 7.97 -6.38
CA SER A 101 3.23 6.81 -5.51
C SER A 101 4.70 6.80 -5.12
N GLU A 102 5.01 6.29 -3.93
CA GLU A 102 6.38 6.18 -3.40
C GLU A 102 7.16 7.51 -3.49
N CYS A 103 6.60 8.57 -2.89
CA CYS A 103 7.24 9.88 -2.91
C CYS A 103 8.35 9.97 -1.86
N PRO A 104 9.64 9.91 -2.24
CA PRO A 104 10.74 10.01 -1.29
C PRO A 104 10.83 11.44 -0.75
N PHE A 105 11.14 11.57 0.53
CA PHE A 105 11.38 12.87 1.15
C PHE A 105 12.71 12.90 1.91
N TYR A 106 13.32 14.07 1.93
CA TYR A 106 14.53 14.38 2.66
C TYR A 106 14.35 15.71 3.39
N LEU A 107 14.20 15.68 4.70
CA LEU A 107 14.05 16.87 5.53
C LEU A 107 15.37 17.19 6.23
N ALA A 108 15.93 18.34 5.97
CA ALA A 108 17.08 18.83 6.71
C ALA A 108 16.63 19.29 8.12
N LEU A 109 17.23 18.74 9.15
CA LEU A 109 16.99 19.12 10.53
C LEU A 109 17.98 20.25 10.91
N SER A 110 17.56 21.49 10.74
CA SER A 110 18.41 22.67 11.05
C SER A 110 18.60 22.86 12.56
N ASP A 111 17.61 22.50 13.37
CA ASP A 111 17.69 22.44 14.83
C ASP A 111 17.11 21.09 15.29
N ARG A 112 18.01 20.20 15.70
CA ARG A 112 17.67 18.82 16.05
C ARG A 112 16.69 18.72 17.22
N VAL A 113 16.89 19.55 18.24
CA VAL A 113 16.05 19.50 19.46
C VAL A 113 14.63 19.95 19.13
N LEU A 114 14.52 21.06 18.41
CA LEU A 114 13.21 21.63 18.04
C LEU A 114 12.45 20.72 17.04
N ALA A 115 13.16 20.12 16.09
CA ALA A 115 12.57 19.20 15.12
C ALA A 115 12.05 17.92 15.80
N MET A 116 12.83 17.33 16.70
CA MET A 116 12.42 16.15 17.46
C MET A 116 11.23 16.43 18.38
N GLN A 117 11.21 17.57 19.07
CA GLN A 117 10.05 17.98 19.88
C GLN A 117 8.78 18.15 19.04
N ARG A 118 8.90 18.73 17.84
CA ARG A 118 7.77 18.87 16.92
C ARG A 118 7.27 17.51 16.42
N VAL A 119 8.16 16.60 16.06
CA VAL A 119 7.80 15.25 15.65
C VAL A 119 7.11 14.52 16.80
N GLN A 120 7.64 14.58 18.01
CA GLN A 120 7.04 13.97 19.19
C GLN A 120 5.64 14.53 19.47
N GLN A 121 5.46 15.84 19.43
CA GLN A 121 4.17 16.49 19.60
C GLN A 121 3.12 16.01 18.57
N LEU A 122 3.55 15.86 17.30
CA LEU A 122 2.66 15.35 16.25
C LEU A 122 2.25 13.89 16.51
N PHE A 123 3.18 13.03 16.92
CA PHE A 123 2.86 11.64 17.25
C PHE A 123 1.89 11.55 18.43
N GLU A 124 2.08 12.38 19.47
CA GLU A 124 1.20 12.49 20.62
C GLU A 124 -0.21 13.03 20.22
N GLU A 125 -0.26 14.08 19.38
CA GLU A 125 -1.50 14.70 18.90
C GLU A 125 -2.37 13.71 18.11
N TYR A 126 -1.74 12.86 17.31
CA TYR A 126 -2.44 11.87 16.48
C TYR A 126 -2.51 10.48 17.11
N ASN A 127 -2.10 10.36 18.38
CA ASN A 127 -2.12 9.09 19.12
C ASN A 127 -1.37 7.94 18.41
N ILE A 128 -0.26 8.26 17.77
CA ILE A 128 0.61 7.34 17.03
C ILE A 128 1.78 6.96 17.94
N GLU A 129 2.05 5.67 18.10
CA GLU A 129 3.20 5.18 18.84
C GLU A 129 4.51 5.59 18.14
N MET A 130 5.34 6.35 18.84
CA MET A 130 6.60 6.82 18.28
C MET A 130 7.60 5.66 18.22
N PRO A 131 8.18 5.34 17.05
CA PRO A 131 9.23 4.33 16.96
C PRO A 131 10.44 4.76 17.78
N GLU A 132 11.18 3.79 18.37
CA GLU A 132 12.44 4.07 19.04
C GLU A 132 13.41 4.76 18.05
N LEU A 133 13.50 6.07 18.15
CA LEU A 133 14.46 6.83 17.37
C LEU A 133 15.83 6.59 17.99
N LEU A 134 16.62 5.71 17.40
CA LEU A 134 18.01 5.52 17.78
C LEU A 134 18.69 6.89 17.83
N GLU A 135 19.30 7.22 18.97
CA GLU A 135 20.12 8.43 19.18
C GLU A 135 21.36 8.42 18.27
N ALA A 136 21.17 8.53 16.97
CA ALA A 136 22.26 8.74 16.05
C ALA A 136 22.78 10.17 16.24
N LYS A 137 23.89 10.32 16.94
CA LYS A 137 24.52 11.60 17.26
C LYS A 137 24.87 12.49 16.06
N SER A 138 24.62 12.05 14.83
CA SER A 138 25.00 12.74 13.58
C SER A 138 23.90 12.86 12.53
N ALA A 139 22.67 12.44 12.78
CA ALA A 139 21.60 12.54 11.78
C ALA A 139 21.17 14.01 11.59
N ARG A 140 21.51 14.58 10.43
CA ARG A 140 21.09 15.94 10.02
C ARG A 140 19.86 15.92 9.11
N TYR A 141 19.38 14.74 8.74
CA TYR A 141 18.29 14.55 7.79
C TYR A 141 17.32 13.51 8.31
N LEU A 142 16.04 13.78 8.13
CA LEU A 142 14.97 12.80 8.21
C LEU A 142 14.62 12.43 6.77
N ASN A 143 14.69 11.15 6.43
CA ASN A 143 14.35 10.64 5.12
C ASN A 143 13.36 9.48 5.25
N GLY A 144 12.52 9.34 4.24
CA GLY A 144 11.52 8.26 4.15
C GLY A 144 10.85 8.28 2.79
N SER A 145 9.82 7.47 2.65
CA SER A 145 8.92 7.49 1.50
C SER A 145 7.48 7.63 1.97
N ILE A 146 6.68 8.34 1.20
CA ILE A 146 5.24 8.49 1.39
C ILE A 146 4.59 7.60 0.33
N ASP A 147 3.73 6.67 0.74
CA ASP A 147 3.11 5.69 -0.15
C ASP A 147 2.33 6.37 -1.27
N LEU A 148 1.54 7.39 -0.94
CA LEU A 148 0.73 8.12 -1.91
C LEU A 148 0.59 9.59 -1.52
N VAL A 149 0.91 10.48 -2.44
CA VAL A 149 0.53 11.91 -2.39
C VAL A 149 -0.45 12.16 -3.52
N TYR A 150 -1.61 12.73 -3.25
CA TYR A 150 -2.60 13.02 -4.28
C TYR A 150 -3.25 14.39 -4.12
N PHE A 151 -3.80 14.90 -5.24
CA PHE A 151 -4.53 16.17 -5.31
C PHE A 151 -6.00 15.92 -5.64
N ASP A 152 -6.90 16.30 -4.75
CA ASP A 152 -8.36 16.09 -4.90
C ASP A 152 -9.07 17.14 -5.76
N GLY A 153 -8.32 18.09 -6.31
CA GLY A 153 -8.84 19.26 -7.04
C GLY A 153 -8.84 20.54 -6.20
N GLN A 154 -8.63 20.45 -4.88
CA GLN A 154 -8.61 21.59 -3.96
C GLN A 154 -7.33 21.63 -3.13
N ARG A 155 -6.86 20.49 -2.63
CA ARG A 155 -5.70 20.37 -1.75
C ARG A 155 -4.94 19.07 -1.98
N TYR A 156 -3.72 19.03 -1.47
CA TYR A 156 -2.91 17.82 -1.44
C TYR A 156 -3.22 17.01 -0.19
N HIS A 157 -3.21 15.71 -0.35
CA HIS A 157 -3.39 14.72 0.69
C HIS A 157 -2.24 13.74 0.68
N ILE A 158 -1.99 13.14 1.84
CA ILE A 158 -1.07 12.01 2.03
C ILE A 158 -1.91 10.82 2.45
N ALA A 159 -1.66 9.66 1.84
CA ALA A 159 -2.23 8.40 2.25
C ALA A 159 -1.14 7.34 2.40
N ASP A 160 -1.38 6.43 3.33
CA ASP A 160 -0.51 5.29 3.62
C ASP A 160 -1.36 4.01 3.52
N TYR A 161 -0.84 2.99 2.84
CA TYR A 161 -1.53 1.72 2.64
C TYR A 161 -1.22 0.77 3.80
N LYS A 162 -2.24 0.37 4.55
CA LYS A 162 -2.09 -0.62 5.62
C LYS A 162 -2.76 -1.94 5.24
N SER A 163 -1.97 -3.01 5.24
CA SER A 163 -2.43 -4.37 4.96
C SER A 163 -2.71 -5.19 6.22
N ASN A 164 -2.42 -4.65 7.41
CA ASN A 164 -2.66 -5.31 8.68
C ASN A 164 -4.14 -5.23 9.09
N TYR A 165 -4.60 -6.27 9.78
CA TYR A 165 -5.92 -6.29 10.35
C TYR A 165 -5.98 -5.32 11.55
N LEU A 166 -6.90 -4.40 11.53
CA LEU A 166 -7.09 -3.38 12.57
C LEU A 166 -8.22 -3.77 13.56
N GLY A 167 -8.32 -5.04 13.94
CA GLY A 167 -9.22 -5.52 14.98
C GLY A 167 -10.68 -5.65 14.55
#